data_416858343e0e6bf090cf86bee0c2ad08
#
_entry.id   416858343e0e6bf090cf86bee0c2ad08
#
_cell.length_a   1.000
_cell.length_b   1.000
_cell.length_c   1.000
_cell.angle_alpha   90.00
_cell.angle_beta   90.00
_cell.angle_gamma   90.00
#
_symmetry.space_group_name_H-M   'P 1'
#
loop_
_entity.id
_entity.type
_entity.pdbx_description
1 polymer ?
#
loop_
_entity_poly.entity_id
_entity_poly.type
_entity_poly.pdbx_seq_one_letter_code
_entity_poly.pdbx_strand_id
1 'polypeptide(L)' 'AVKEIATIYRRIAKKYEENESALWYQIKGKLYQKGFTSSVIEQAIAQFEMEKEEWI' A
#
# COMPACT_ATOMS: atom_id res chain seq x y z
N ALA A 1 -7.31 -7.03 2.36
CA ALA A 1 -6.65 -5.71 2.22
C ALA A 1 -5.25 -5.80 1.64
N VAL A 2 -4.48 -6.84 1.97
CA VAL A 2 -3.11 -6.97 1.47
C VAL A 2 -3.07 -7.11 -0.05
N LYS A 3 -4.02 -7.83 -0.63
CA LYS A 3 -4.08 -8.00 -2.09
C LYS A 3 -4.34 -6.68 -2.80
N GLU A 4 -5.21 -5.87 -2.26
CA GLU A 4 -5.52 -4.56 -2.81
C GLU A 4 -4.29 -3.66 -2.75
N ILE A 5 -3.58 -3.69 -1.63
CA ILE A 5 -2.35 -2.91 -1.47
C ILE A 5 -1.32 -3.34 -2.50
N ALA A 6 -1.12 -4.64 -2.68
CA ALA A 6 -0.16 -5.16 -3.65
C ALA A 6 -0.49 -4.72 -5.06
N THR A 7 -1.78 -4.77 -5.43
CA THR A 7 -2.22 -4.35 -6.75
C THR A 7 -1.97 -2.86 -6.97
N ILE A 8 -2.34 -2.03 -6.02
CA ILE A 8 -2.15 -0.58 -6.10
C ILE A 8 -0.66 -0.25 -6.12
N TYR A 9 0.12 -0.90 -5.25
CA TYR A 9 1.55 -0.69 -5.18
C TYR A 9 2.22 -0.94 -6.52
N ARG A 10 1.91 -2.05 -7.16
CA ARG A 10 2.49 -2.40 -8.46
C ARG A 10 2.16 -1.37 -9.54
N ARG A 11 0.97 -0.79 -9.48
CA ARG A 11 0.52 0.18 -10.47
C ARG A 11 1.23 1.52 -10.34
N ILE A 12 1.46 1.97 -9.10
CA ILE A 12 1.96 3.31 -8.87
C ILE A 12 3.41 3.37 -8.40
N ALA A 13 4.03 2.23 -8.09
CA ALA A 13 5.40 2.21 -7.57
C ALA A 13 6.39 2.88 -8.51
N LYS A 14 6.24 2.66 -9.80
CA LYS A 14 7.14 3.26 -10.80
C LYS A 14 7.03 4.78 -10.82
N LYS A 15 5.82 5.28 -10.61
CA LYS A 15 5.56 6.72 -10.63
C LYS A 15 6.13 7.42 -9.41
N TYR A 16 6.17 6.72 -8.28
CA TYR A 16 6.63 7.31 -7.01
C TYR A 16 7.89 6.63 -6.49
N GLU A 17 8.69 6.09 -7.37
CA GLU A 17 9.88 5.32 -7.07
C GLU A 17 10.85 6.05 -6.13
N GLU A 18 11.01 7.36 -6.30
CA GLU A 18 11.91 8.18 -5.49
C GLU A 18 11.25 8.83 -4.28
N ASN A 19 9.92 8.71 -4.16
CA ASN A 19 9.19 9.33 -3.07
C ASN A 19 8.21 8.33 -2.45
N GLU A 20 8.75 7.51 -1.57
CA GLU A 20 7.99 6.45 -0.91
C GLU A 20 6.87 6.99 -0.03
N SER A 21 7.08 8.15 0.60
CA SER A 21 6.04 8.77 1.43
C SER A 21 4.80 9.12 0.60
N ALA A 22 5.01 9.70 -0.57
CA ALA A 22 3.90 10.03 -1.47
C ALA A 22 3.20 8.77 -1.96
N LEU A 23 3.97 7.71 -2.24
CA LEU A 23 3.44 6.42 -2.66
C LEU A 23 2.45 5.88 -1.61
N TRP A 24 2.87 5.81 -0.36
CA TRP A 24 2.01 5.30 0.70
C TRP A 24 0.81 6.19 0.97
N TYR A 25 0.98 7.49 0.83
CA TYR A 25 -0.13 8.42 0.95
C TYR A 25 -1.21 8.13 -0.08
N GLN A 26 -0.82 7.89 -1.33
CA GLN A 26 -1.76 7.55 -2.39
C GLN A 26 -2.45 6.21 -2.14
N ILE A 27 -1.70 5.23 -1.67
CA ILE A 27 -2.26 3.91 -1.36
C ILE A 27 -3.31 4.03 -0.26
N LYS A 28 -3.01 4.76 0.81
CA LYS A 28 -3.95 4.97 1.90
C LYS A 28 -5.24 5.64 1.41
N GLY A 29 -5.10 6.66 0.58
CA GLY A 29 -6.26 7.37 0.03
C GLY A 29 -7.16 6.45 -0.77
N LYS A 30 -6.57 5.60 -1.60
CA LYS A 30 -7.34 4.66 -2.41
C LYS A 30 -8.07 3.63 -1.54
N LEU A 31 -7.44 3.18 -0.47
CA LEU A 31 -8.07 2.23 0.45
C LEU A 31 -9.23 2.86 1.21
N TYR A 32 -9.08 4.11 1.61
CA TYR A 32 -10.19 4.84 2.22
C TYR A 32 -11.40 4.92 1.29
N GLN A 33 -11.15 5.17 0.02
CA GLN A 33 -12.21 5.24 -0.98
C GLN A 33 -12.93 3.90 -1.16
N LYS A 34 -12.23 2.81 -0.90
CA LYS A 34 -12.81 1.46 -0.95
C LYS A 34 -13.60 1.10 0.31
N GLY A 35 -13.52 1.94 1.34
CA GLY A 35 -14.28 1.74 2.56
C GLY A 35 -13.52 1.11 3.72
N PHE A 36 -12.21 0.95 3.60
CA PHE A 36 -11.40 0.42 4.69
C PHE A 36 -11.17 1.47 5.76
N THR A 37 -11.16 1.03 7.03
CA THR A 37 -10.86 1.93 8.15
C THR A 37 -9.35 2.15 8.25
N SER A 38 -8.94 3.24 8.93
CA SER A 38 -7.53 3.53 9.11
C SER A 38 -6.80 2.41 9.84
N SER A 39 -7.46 1.80 10.81
CA SER A 39 -6.89 0.69 11.57
C SER A 39 -6.57 -0.50 10.66
N VAL A 40 -7.51 -0.86 9.81
CA VAL A 40 -7.34 -1.96 8.86
C VAL A 40 -6.24 -1.63 7.85
N ILE A 41 -6.22 -0.39 7.37
CA ILE A 41 -5.22 0.06 6.41
C ILE A 41 -3.81 -0.04 7.00
N GLU A 42 -3.61 0.42 8.21
CA GLU A 42 -2.31 0.36 8.87
C GLU A 42 -1.84 -1.07 9.09
N GLN A 43 -2.74 -1.96 9.52
CA GLN A 43 -2.39 -3.36 9.70
C GLN A 43 -2.03 -4.03 8.38
N ALA A 44 -2.77 -3.72 7.33
CA ALA A 44 -2.52 -4.30 6.02
C ALA A 44 -1.19 -3.82 5.45
N ILE A 45 -0.86 -2.54 5.63
CA ILE A 45 0.41 -1.99 5.16
C ILE A 45 1.57 -2.63 5.91
N ALA A 46 1.46 -2.77 7.23
CA ALA A 46 2.50 -3.42 8.03
C ALA A 46 2.74 -4.85 7.56
N GLN A 47 1.67 -5.59 7.31
CA GLN A 47 1.76 -6.97 6.85
C GLN A 47 2.36 -7.04 5.45
N PHE A 48 1.98 -6.12 4.57
CA PHE A 48 2.52 -6.07 3.22
C PHE A 48 4.04 -5.84 3.24
N GLU A 49 4.50 -4.94 4.09
CA GLU A 49 5.93 -4.65 4.19
C GLU A 49 6.73 -5.86 4.69
N MET A 50 6.15 -6.66 5.57
CA MET A 50 6.79 -7.89 6.02
C MET A 50 6.89 -8.91 4.90
N GLU A 51 5.83 -9.06 4.13
CA GLU A 51 5.80 -10.02 3.02
C GLU A 51 6.63 -9.55 1.83
N LYS A 52 6.77 -8.25 1.66
CA LYS A 52 7.52 -7.65 0.57
C LYS A 52 8.98 -8.14 0.55
N GLU A 53 9.56 -8.37 1.71
CA GLU A 53 10.93 -8.83 1.79
C GLU A 53 11.12 -10.23 1.22
N GLU A 54 10.07 -11.05 1.26
CA GLU A 54 10.12 -12.40 0.71
C GLU A 54 10.00 -12.43 -0.81
N TRP A 55 9.45 -11.37 -1.39
CA TRP A 55 9.26 -11.29 -2.83
C TRP A 55 10.54 -10.92 -3.59
N ILE A 56 11.52 -10.44 -2.89
CA ILE A 56 12.81 -10.06 -3.43
C ILE A 56 13.78 -11.24 -3.30
#